data_6ec823f03f393f2bb055614a2e267ce8
#
_entry.id   6ec823f03f393f2bb055614a2e267ce8
#
_cell.length_a   1.000
_cell.length_b   1.000
_cell.length_c   1.000
_cell.angle_alpha   90.00
_cell.angle_beta   90.00
_cell.angle_gamma   90.00
#
_symmetry.space_group_name_H-M   'P 1'
#
loop_
_entity.id
_entity.type
_entity.pdbx_description
1 polymer ?
#
loop_
_entity_poly.entity_id
_entity_poly.type
_entity_poly.pdbx_seq_one_letter_code
_entity_poly.pdbx_strand_id
1 'polypeptide(L)'
;RDSSSSDASTRLLKEIGVDIFSLNDVDEIDFYIDGADEISNDLSLIKGGGGAHTNEKIIASASKNFLCIADESKMVDELGRFPIPVEVLSQARSFVARKLMALGGTPRLRHGFLTDQGNEILDLSGIRVDDPISLEMEINSIPGVVDNGIFGLRKADQIFIG
;
A
#
# COMPACT_ATOMS: atom_id res chain seq x y z
N ARG A 1 2.88 21.76 -7.03
CA ARG A 1 2.77 21.61 -5.56
C ARG A 1 3.04 20.14 -5.24
N ASP A 2 3.95 19.89 -4.33
CA ASP A 2 4.40 18.54 -3.99
C ASP A 2 3.68 18.04 -2.72
N SER A 3 3.36 16.75 -2.70
CA SER A 3 2.81 16.04 -1.54
C SER A 3 3.62 14.78 -1.28
N SER A 4 3.60 14.28 -0.06
CA SER A 4 4.38 13.11 0.34
C SER A 4 3.50 12.06 0.99
N SER A 5 3.79 10.77 0.73
CA SER A 5 3.05 9.62 1.23
C SER A 5 3.48 9.14 2.61
N SER A 6 4.59 9.66 3.16
CA SER A 6 5.06 9.27 4.50
C SER A 6 5.72 10.42 5.25
N ASP A 7 5.70 10.33 6.58
CA ASP A 7 6.39 11.29 7.45
C ASP A 7 7.90 11.32 7.21
N ALA A 8 8.50 10.17 6.92
CA ALA A 8 9.93 10.05 6.62
C ALA A 8 10.29 10.82 5.33
N SER A 9 9.55 10.60 4.25
CA SER A 9 9.75 11.31 2.98
C SER A 9 9.49 12.81 3.13
N THR A 10 8.47 13.20 3.88
CA THR A 10 8.15 14.60 4.17
C THR A 10 9.32 15.32 4.84
N ARG A 11 10.00 14.69 5.80
CA ARG A 11 11.16 15.26 6.48
C ARG A 11 12.31 15.49 5.51
N LEU A 12 12.66 14.46 4.72
CA LEU A 12 13.75 14.54 3.74
C LEU A 12 13.51 15.63 2.70
N LEU A 13 12.30 15.72 2.16
CA LEU A 13 11.95 16.74 1.17
C LEU A 13 12.03 18.15 1.75
N LYS A 14 11.59 18.36 2.99
CA LYS A 14 11.73 19.66 3.68
C LYS A 14 13.19 20.05 3.93
N GLU A 15 14.07 19.08 4.26
CA GLU A 15 15.49 19.32 4.48
C GLU A 15 16.19 19.86 3.22
N ILE A 16 15.73 19.49 2.04
CA ILE A 16 16.26 19.98 0.74
C ILE A 16 15.49 21.17 0.18
N GLY A 17 14.56 21.75 0.98
CA GLY A 17 13.87 22.99 0.64
C GLY A 17 12.65 22.83 -0.27
N VAL A 18 12.07 21.64 -0.34
CA VAL A 18 10.82 21.40 -1.08
C VAL A 18 9.62 21.75 -0.20
N ASP A 19 8.73 22.59 -0.71
CA ASP A 19 7.47 22.91 -0.04
C ASP A 19 6.48 21.75 -0.18
N ILE A 20 6.09 21.17 0.95
CA ILE A 20 5.13 20.05 1.00
C ILE A 20 3.76 20.57 1.41
N PHE A 21 2.76 20.24 0.61
CA PHE A 21 1.36 20.58 0.82
C PHE A 21 0.57 19.36 1.30
N SER A 22 -0.44 19.60 2.14
CA SER A 22 -1.42 18.58 2.46
C SER A 22 -2.25 18.24 1.21
N LEU A 23 -2.66 16.98 1.06
CA LEU A 23 -3.59 16.60 -0.01
C LEU A 23 -4.91 17.39 0.08
N ASN A 24 -5.29 17.82 1.27
CA ASN A 24 -6.47 18.67 1.47
C ASN A 24 -6.33 20.10 0.93
N ASP A 25 -5.10 20.54 0.65
CA ASP A 25 -4.77 21.89 0.19
C ASP A 25 -4.44 21.95 -1.31
N VAL A 26 -4.56 20.81 -2.00
CA VAL A 26 -4.32 20.70 -3.45
C VAL A 26 -5.56 20.20 -4.15
N ASP A 27 -5.90 20.82 -5.28
CA ASP A 27 -7.08 20.45 -6.07
C ASP A 27 -6.84 19.22 -6.93
N GLU A 28 -5.59 19.01 -7.35
CA GLU A 28 -5.23 17.98 -8.34
C GLU A 28 -3.76 17.60 -8.23
N ILE A 29 -3.47 16.31 -8.39
CA ILE A 29 -2.12 15.76 -8.51
C ILE A 29 -1.95 15.20 -9.92
N ASP A 30 -1.00 15.73 -10.69
CA ASP A 30 -0.77 15.25 -12.05
C ASP A 30 -0.04 13.92 -12.06
N PHE A 31 0.98 13.76 -11.20
CA PHE A 31 1.81 12.57 -11.14
C PHE A 31 2.07 12.13 -9.71
N TYR A 32 1.89 10.84 -9.46
CA TYR A 32 2.41 10.14 -8.30
C TYR A 32 3.52 9.20 -8.77
N ILE A 33 4.68 9.28 -8.12
CA ILE A 33 5.85 8.46 -8.46
C ILE A 33 6.27 7.71 -7.20
N ASP A 34 6.33 6.38 -7.28
CA ASP A 34 6.70 5.54 -6.14
C ASP A 34 7.18 4.15 -6.59
N GLY A 35 7.74 3.37 -5.65
CA GLY A 35 8.12 1.98 -5.86
C GLY A 35 7.01 1.00 -5.53
N ALA A 36 7.33 -0.29 -5.67
CA ALA A 36 6.48 -1.40 -5.23
C ALA A 36 7.31 -2.56 -4.68
N ASP A 37 6.70 -3.40 -3.85
CA ASP A 37 7.30 -4.63 -3.33
C ASP A 37 7.16 -5.78 -4.33
N GLU A 38 6.03 -5.86 -5.03
CA GLU A 38 5.77 -6.77 -6.16
C GLU A 38 4.94 -6.06 -7.24
N ILE A 39 5.17 -6.47 -8.50
CA ILE A 39 4.50 -5.94 -9.68
C ILE A 39 4.12 -7.11 -10.59
N SER A 40 2.84 -7.28 -10.87
CA SER A 40 2.37 -8.30 -11.83
C SER A 40 2.30 -7.79 -13.27
N ASN A 41 2.21 -8.70 -14.22
CA ASN A 41 2.17 -8.38 -15.66
C ASN A 41 0.97 -7.50 -16.04
N ASP A 42 -0.11 -7.50 -15.27
CA ASP A 42 -1.28 -6.66 -15.48
C ASP A 42 -1.20 -5.31 -14.75
N LEU A 43 -0.02 -4.95 -14.23
CA LEU A 43 0.30 -3.72 -13.50
C LEU A 43 -0.37 -3.59 -12.12
N SER A 44 -0.94 -4.65 -11.59
CA SER A 44 -1.33 -4.72 -10.18
C SER A 44 -0.09 -4.80 -9.29
N LEU A 45 -0.15 -4.21 -8.10
CA LEU A 45 1.01 -4.11 -7.21
C LEU A 45 0.71 -4.66 -5.82
N ILE A 46 1.78 -5.07 -5.13
CA ILE A 46 1.81 -5.11 -3.66
C ILE A 46 2.77 -4.02 -3.20
N LYS A 47 2.32 -3.21 -2.25
CA LYS A 47 3.06 -2.13 -1.62
C LYS A 47 2.91 -2.20 -0.10
N GLY A 48 3.69 -1.40 0.62
CA GLY A 48 3.55 -1.27 2.06
C GLY A 48 4.56 -2.05 2.88
N GLY A 49 5.66 -2.50 2.28
CA GLY A 49 6.81 -3.01 3.02
C GLY A 49 7.32 -2.02 4.07
N GLY A 50 7.28 -0.72 3.78
CA GLY A 50 7.57 0.36 4.71
C GLY A 50 6.40 0.78 5.62
N GLY A 51 5.20 0.23 5.43
CA GLY A 51 4.02 0.52 6.25
C GLY A 51 3.25 1.79 5.92
N ALA A 52 3.50 2.42 4.76
CA ALA A 52 2.84 3.66 4.34
C ALA A 52 1.75 3.45 3.27
N HIS A 53 1.36 2.20 3.00
CA HIS A 53 0.47 1.85 1.89
C HIS A 53 -0.87 2.57 1.89
N THR A 54 -1.43 2.91 3.05
CA THR A 54 -2.68 3.66 3.15
C THR A 54 -2.53 5.06 2.56
N ASN A 55 -1.50 5.82 2.99
CA ASN A 55 -1.20 7.13 2.44
C ASN A 55 -0.82 7.06 0.95
N GLU A 56 -0.02 6.06 0.58
CA GLU A 56 0.39 5.82 -0.80
C GLU A 56 -0.84 5.58 -1.70
N LYS A 57 -1.80 4.76 -1.24
CA LYS A 57 -3.02 4.48 -2.00
C LYS A 57 -3.92 5.72 -2.12
N ILE A 58 -4.04 6.52 -1.07
CA ILE A 58 -4.79 7.77 -1.11
C ILE A 58 -4.21 8.71 -2.17
N ILE A 59 -2.89 8.92 -2.16
CA ILE A 59 -2.22 9.80 -3.13
C ILE A 59 -2.31 9.24 -4.55
N ALA A 60 -2.07 7.93 -4.72
CA ALA A 60 -2.21 7.27 -6.02
C ALA A 60 -3.64 7.43 -6.59
N SER A 61 -4.65 7.29 -5.74
CA SER A 61 -6.07 7.44 -6.12
C SER A 61 -6.44 8.88 -6.47
N ALA A 62 -5.81 9.85 -5.81
CA ALA A 62 -6.00 11.28 -6.08
C ALA A 62 -5.20 11.78 -7.29
N SER A 63 -4.29 10.94 -7.84
CA SER A 63 -3.40 11.33 -8.93
C SER A 63 -3.95 10.89 -10.28
N LYS A 64 -3.75 11.73 -11.30
CA LYS A 64 -4.10 11.40 -12.70
C LYS A 64 -3.26 10.26 -13.23
N ASN A 65 -1.96 10.29 -12.93
CA ASN A 65 -0.98 9.32 -13.42
C ASN A 65 -0.19 8.75 -12.24
N PHE A 66 -0.14 7.44 -12.14
CA PHE A 66 0.71 6.72 -11.19
C PHE A 66 1.85 6.02 -11.97
N LEU A 67 3.07 6.51 -11.76
CA LEU A 67 4.29 5.98 -12.35
C LEU A 67 5.01 5.13 -11.30
N CYS A 68 5.16 3.84 -11.53
CA CYS A 68 5.90 2.95 -10.65
C CYS A 68 7.33 2.79 -11.16
N ILE A 69 8.32 2.99 -10.28
CA ILE A 69 9.74 2.80 -10.58
C ILE A 69 10.25 1.66 -9.72
N ALA A 70 10.81 0.63 -10.34
CA ALA A 70 11.32 -0.53 -9.62
C ALA A 70 12.46 -1.21 -10.38
N ASP A 71 13.23 -2.04 -9.69
CA ASP A 71 14.15 -2.95 -10.34
C ASP A 71 13.43 -4.22 -10.84
N GLU A 72 14.06 -4.95 -11.76
CA GLU A 72 13.48 -6.13 -12.39
C GLU A 72 13.08 -7.22 -11.39
N SER A 73 13.74 -7.30 -10.23
CA SER A 73 13.44 -8.31 -9.20
C SER A 73 12.05 -8.16 -8.60
N LYS A 74 11.39 -7.01 -8.79
CA LYS A 74 10.03 -6.75 -8.30
C LYS A 74 8.95 -7.27 -9.25
N MET A 75 9.30 -7.60 -10.48
CA MET A 75 8.37 -8.21 -11.44
C MET A 75 8.11 -9.67 -11.05
N VAL A 76 6.84 -10.03 -10.94
CA VAL A 76 6.41 -11.39 -10.57
C VAL A 76 5.30 -11.87 -11.49
N ASP A 77 5.24 -13.18 -11.72
CA ASP A 77 4.13 -13.79 -12.47
C ASP A 77 2.84 -13.80 -11.65
N GLU A 78 2.95 -14.04 -10.33
CA GLU A 78 1.83 -14.07 -9.38
C GLU A 78 2.19 -13.23 -8.15
N LEU A 79 1.27 -12.33 -7.73
CA LEU A 79 1.38 -11.57 -6.50
C LEU A 79 1.22 -12.46 -5.27
N GLY A 80 1.81 -12.05 -4.14
CA GLY A 80 1.60 -12.68 -2.85
C GLY A 80 2.77 -13.48 -2.30
N ARG A 81 3.94 -13.46 -2.95
CA ARG A 81 5.19 -13.91 -2.34
C ARG A 81 5.64 -12.95 -1.25
N PHE A 82 5.56 -11.65 -1.52
CA PHE A 82 5.70 -10.63 -0.50
C PHE A 82 4.43 -10.60 0.35
N PRO A 83 4.54 -10.54 1.69
CA PRO A 83 3.36 -10.46 2.56
C PRO A 83 2.54 -9.22 2.25
N ILE A 84 1.22 -9.38 2.21
CA ILE A 84 0.29 -8.26 2.00
C ILE A 84 0.11 -7.53 3.33
N PRO A 85 0.55 -6.26 3.46
CA PRO A 85 0.30 -5.49 4.67
C PRO A 85 -1.18 -5.14 4.76
N VAL A 86 -1.76 -5.34 5.94
CA VAL A 86 -3.14 -4.96 6.25
C VAL A 86 -3.12 -4.04 7.46
N GLU A 87 -3.43 -2.76 7.25
CA GLU A 87 -3.52 -1.80 8.33
C GLU A 87 -4.84 -1.97 9.08
N VAL A 88 -4.75 -2.07 10.41
CA VAL A 88 -5.90 -2.39 11.26
C VAL A 88 -5.95 -1.48 12.48
N LEU A 89 -7.14 -1.12 12.89
CA LEU A 89 -7.36 -0.51 14.21
C LEU A 89 -6.92 -1.49 15.31
N SER A 90 -6.14 -1.04 16.28
CA SER A 90 -5.58 -1.90 17.34
C SER A 90 -6.65 -2.72 18.07
N GLN A 91 -7.82 -2.13 18.34
CA GLN A 91 -8.93 -2.84 18.99
C GLN A 91 -9.54 -3.96 18.15
N ALA A 92 -9.36 -3.93 16.80
CA ALA A 92 -9.90 -4.93 15.88
C ALA A 92 -8.89 -6.00 15.48
N ARG A 93 -7.62 -5.87 15.88
CA ARG A 93 -6.51 -6.71 15.43
C ARG A 93 -6.82 -8.21 15.44
N SER A 94 -7.25 -8.74 16.58
CA SER A 94 -7.52 -10.19 16.71
C SER A 94 -8.73 -10.64 15.93
N PHE A 95 -9.75 -9.80 15.82
CA PHE A 95 -10.92 -10.08 15.00
C PHE A 95 -10.54 -10.11 13.51
N VAL A 96 -9.83 -9.11 13.03
CA VAL A 96 -9.37 -9.05 11.63
C VAL A 96 -8.45 -10.22 11.33
N ALA A 97 -7.50 -10.56 12.22
CA ALA A 97 -6.62 -11.70 12.03
C ALA A 97 -7.42 -13.01 11.79
N ARG A 98 -8.46 -13.27 12.58
CA ARG A 98 -9.32 -14.46 12.36
C ARG A 98 -10.04 -14.42 11.01
N LYS A 99 -10.48 -13.24 10.55
CA LYS A 99 -11.11 -13.10 9.23
C LYS A 99 -10.11 -13.34 8.10
N LEU A 100 -8.90 -12.84 8.21
CA LEU A 100 -7.82 -13.08 7.24
C LEU A 100 -7.42 -14.56 7.18
N MET A 101 -7.40 -15.25 8.33
CA MET A 101 -7.20 -16.72 8.37
C MET A 101 -8.33 -17.47 7.65
N ALA A 102 -9.56 -17.02 7.79
CA ALA A 102 -10.70 -17.61 7.10
C ALA A 102 -10.63 -17.43 5.57
N LEU A 103 -9.94 -16.41 5.08
CA LEU A 103 -9.64 -16.24 3.65
C LEU A 103 -8.52 -17.16 3.15
N GLY A 104 -7.87 -17.90 4.04
CA GLY A 104 -6.82 -18.87 3.71
C GLY A 104 -5.39 -18.37 3.92
N GLY A 105 -5.20 -17.16 4.44
CA GLY A 105 -3.88 -16.62 4.70
C GLY A 105 -3.37 -16.81 6.14
N THR A 106 -2.13 -16.42 6.38
CA THR A 106 -1.47 -16.44 7.69
C THR A 106 -1.09 -15.01 8.08
N PRO A 107 -1.92 -14.31 8.87
CA PRO A 107 -1.61 -12.95 9.33
C PRO A 107 -0.60 -12.98 10.48
N ARG A 108 0.38 -12.08 10.44
CA ARG A 108 1.35 -11.86 11.52
C ARG A 108 1.42 -10.39 11.90
N LEU A 109 1.33 -10.09 13.19
CA LEU A 109 1.51 -8.73 13.67
C LEU A 109 2.93 -8.23 13.35
N ARG A 110 3.04 -7.05 12.75
CA ARG A 110 4.32 -6.35 12.58
C ARG A 110 4.70 -5.72 13.92
N HIS A 111 5.47 -6.46 14.70
CA HIS A 111 5.85 -6.05 16.05
C HIS A 111 6.68 -4.77 16.07
N GLY A 112 6.41 -3.91 17.06
CA GLY A 112 7.17 -2.67 17.28
C GLY A 112 6.97 -1.61 16.21
N PHE A 113 5.93 -1.74 15.38
CA PHE A 113 5.61 -0.81 14.29
C PHE A 113 4.20 -0.24 14.45
N LEU A 114 4.09 1.07 14.23
CA LEU A 114 2.81 1.76 14.04
C LEU A 114 2.87 2.56 12.74
N THR A 115 1.75 2.64 12.03
CA THR A 115 1.61 3.49 10.86
C THR A 115 1.65 4.98 11.24
N ASP A 116 1.79 5.87 10.26
CA ASP A 116 1.72 7.32 10.49
C ASP A 116 0.34 7.74 11.09
N GLN A 117 -0.71 6.93 10.87
CA GLN A 117 -2.03 7.11 11.49
C GLN A 117 -2.12 6.52 12.91
N GLY A 118 -1.08 5.89 13.43
CA GLY A 118 -1.04 5.25 14.75
C GLY A 118 -1.72 3.89 14.82
N ASN A 119 -1.90 3.22 13.69
CA ASN A 119 -2.51 1.89 13.60
C ASN A 119 -1.46 0.78 13.52
N GLU A 120 -1.89 -0.46 13.75
CA GLU A 120 -1.06 -1.66 13.61
C GLU A 120 -1.14 -2.24 12.20
N ILE A 121 -0.16 -3.08 11.84
CA ILE A 121 -0.15 -3.84 10.59
C ILE A 121 -0.15 -5.33 10.88
N LEU A 122 -1.02 -6.06 10.18
CA LEU A 122 -0.97 -7.50 10.02
C LEU A 122 -0.37 -7.81 8.64
N ASP A 123 0.79 -8.44 8.62
CA ASP A 123 1.41 -8.93 7.39
C ASP A 123 0.80 -10.29 7.02
N LEU A 124 0.03 -10.34 5.93
CA LEU A 124 -0.71 -11.52 5.47
C LEU A 124 0.12 -12.29 4.45
N SER A 125 0.50 -13.52 4.81
CA SER A 125 1.26 -14.45 3.95
C SER A 125 0.42 -15.66 3.56
N GLY A 126 0.88 -16.41 2.55
CA GLY A 126 0.33 -17.71 2.19
C GLY A 126 -1.05 -17.70 1.55
N ILE A 127 -1.51 -16.53 1.11
CA ILE A 127 -2.75 -16.37 0.37
C ILE A 127 -2.47 -16.25 -1.13
N ARG A 128 -3.30 -16.91 -1.96
CA ARG A 128 -3.21 -16.74 -3.42
C ARG A 128 -3.92 -15.47 -3.84
N VAL A 129 -3.29 -14.73 -4.74
CA VAL A 129 -3.83 -13.49 -5.32
C VAL A 129 -4.20 -13.73 -6.77
N ASP A 130 -5.20 -14.60 -6.99
CA ASP A 130 -5.68 -14.93 -8.35
C ASP A 130 -6.45 -13.75 -8.97
N ASP A 131 -7.17 -13.00 -8.16
CA ASP A 131 -7.88 -11.78 -8.56
C ASP A 131 -7.54 -10.66 -7.55
N PRO A 132 -6.55 -9.80 -7.87
CA PRO A 132 -6.14 -8.72 -6.98
C PRO A 132 -7.27 -7.77 -6.58
N ILE A 133 -8.14 -7.43 -7.52
CA ILE A 133 -9.26 -6.50 -7.27
C ILE A 133 -10.23 -7.11 -6.26
N SER A 134 -10.66 -8.34 -6.48
CA SER A 134 -11.60 -9.02 -5.58
C SER A 134 -11.02 -9.18 -4.18
N LEU A 135 -9.76 -9.60 -4.05
CA LEU A 135 -9.12 -9.78 -2.76
C LEU A 135 -8.91 -8.45 -2.02
N GLU A 136 -8.51 -7.39 -2.73
CA GLU A 136 -8.39 -6.04 -2.17
C GLU A 136 -9.71 -5.57 -1.56
N MET A 137 -10.80 -5.71 -2.30
CA MET A 137 -12.15 -5.33 -1.85
C MET A 137 -12.62 -6.19 -0.67
N GLU A 138 -12.38 -7.50 -0.71
CA GLU A 138 -12.79 -8.43 0.34
C GLU A 138 -12.08 -8.13 1.66
N ILE A 139 -10.77 -7.90 1.64
CA ILE A 139 -10.01 -7.51 2.83
C ILE A 139 -10.51 -6.17 3.36
N ASN A 140 -10.70 -5.16 2.50
CA ASN A 140 -11.18 -3.84 2.92
C ASN A 140 -12.62 -3.85 3.44
N SER A 141 -13.42 -4.88 3.13
CA SER A 141 -14.77 -5.03 3.67
C SER A 141 -14.82 -5.49 5.14
N ILE A 142 -13.70 -5.98 5.69
CA ILE A 142 -13.64 -6.47 7.07
C ILE A 142 -13.67 -5.28 8.04
N PRO A 143 -14.66 -5.19 8.97
CA PRO A 143 -14.68 -4.12 9.97
C PRO A 143 -13.38 -4.07 10.78
N GLY A 144 -12.79 -2.88 10.88
CA GLY A 144 -11.51 -2.65 11.56
C GLY A 144 -10.29 -2.64 10.65
N VAL A 145 -10.41 -3.05 9.40
CA VAL A 145 -9.38 -2.80 8.38
C VAL A 145 -9.45 -1.34 7.94
N VAL A 146 -8.31 -0.69 7.90
CA VAL A 146 -8.16 0.66 7.37
C VAL A 146 -7.90 0.60 5.87
N ASP A 147 -6.86 -0.13 5.46
CA ASP A 147 -6.55 -0.43 4.06
C ASP A 147 -5.55 -1.59 3.98
N ASN A 148 -5.31 -2.10 2.77
CA ASN A 148 -4.33 -3.15 2.52
C ASN A 148 -3.39 -2.80 1.37
N GLY A 149 -2.28 -3.53 1.28
CA GLY A 149 -1.20 -3.28 0.34
C GLY A 149 -1.44 -3.78 -1.09
N ILE A 150 -2.61 -4.32 -1.42
CA ILE A 150 -2.95 -4.68 -2.80
C ILE A 150 -3.39 -3.41 -3.54
N PHE A 151 -2.75 -3.12 -4.66
CA PHE A 151 -3.11 -2.05 -5.59
C PHE A 151 -3.64 -2.68 -6.88
N GLY A 152 -4.84 -3.24 -6.81
CA GLY A 152 -5.56 -3.84 -7.92
C GLY A 152 -6.61 -2.89 -8.50
N LEU A 153 -7.35 -2.18 -7.64
CA LEU A 153 -8.30 -1.13 -8.04
C LEU A 153 -7.58 0.10 -8.62
N ARG A 154 -6.52 0.55 -7.94
CA ARG A 154 -5.64 1.61 -8.43
C ARG A 154 -4.28 1.04 -8.77
N LYS A 155 -4.15 0.54 -9.98
CA LYS A 155 -2.89 0.03 -10.56
C LYS A 155 -1.93 1.16 -10.92
N ALA A 156 -0.67 0.83 -11.18
CA ALA A 156 0.19 1.75 -11.88
C ALA A 156 -0.30 1.96 -13.33
N ASP A 157 -0.16 3.18 -13.83
CA ASP A 157 -0.44 3.48 -15.24
C ASP A 157 0.75 3.12 -16.11
N GLN A 158 1.96 3.28 -15.57
CA GLN A 158 3.22 2.93 -16.24
C GLN A 158 4.24 2.42 -15.22
N ILE A 159 5.12 1.52 -15.70
CA ILE A 159 6.21 0.97 -14.90
C ILE A 159 7.53 1.25 -15.63
N PHE A 160 8.50 1.74 -14.87
CA PHE A 160 9.87 1.97 -15.30
C PHE A 160 10.78 0.99 -14.56
N ILE A 161 11.44 0.12 -15.30
CA ILE A 161 12.39 -0.84 -14.76
C ILE A 161 13.81 -0.34 -15.02
N GLY A 162 14.59 -0.26 -13.96
CA GLY A 162 15.99 0.18 -13.96
C GLY A 162 16.97 -0.90 -13.50
#